data_303fa158aececbbb8126123530d6727b
#
_entry.id   303fa158aececbbb8126123530d6727b
#
_cell.length_a   1.000
_cell.length_b   1.000
_cell.length_c   1.000
_cell.angle_alpha   90.00
_cell.angle_beta   90.00
_cell.angle_gamma   90.00
#
_symmetry.space_group_name_H-M   'P 1'
#
loop_
_entity.id
_entity.type
_entity.pdbx_description
1 polymer ?
#
loop_
_entity_poly.entity_id
_entity_poly.type
_entity_poly.pdbx_seq_one_letter_code
_entity_poly.pdbx_strand_id
1 'polypeptide(L)'
;MAVQTAFAPYRLPPGALPEEASKLANAVAAEPLVVRLDEPLPGAMVGQALADVAAGHAFAAEEACRAADGSPSGSPGQLRACLVSQRHRARVEQAVASALAAGFAGVCLDRPDAPVAQGFLGSGFCPDCQRAFSKELSREYGDHFMPLDYLALAREALAQASGAVSYAQLPFGRDFWRFRVASLDRAVSAYARAARDAARVAGRPFEVTAQLEAVGPAQLACARHLDAAIFPVKGENQTTGAGFFRLLRAAMGRRPCAAALAGSTPPALAQRLAGVAAASGIEVIGIEPGEAEGGLAALRRFARDVSAQRHAPGIAEPVSECAILYSPQSDLWTGGDHREQVERVGDALAALHVQAPVVMKMADVPPSATIVLAGAAALQPLDTLELKRRVEAGGSALVFGELGAIDEAGREAPSPLPAGKPGGVKIGKGTLLALPALAAPRPGALLEPAQLEPLARALSILLGKGRRAASVAGRTPLFVALYRNDERLDAHLVSLGPAAAQGVTLFLGLHVAGTVRRARFQSANGRDEKIVMNPSGYSISTVLPAFQGYAVLTIGA
;
A
#
# COMPACT_ATOMS: atom_id res chain seq x y z
N MET A 1 21.98 8.41 15.99
CA MET A 1 20.68 8.99 15.61
C MET A 1 19.63 7.98 16.05
N ALA A 2 18.79 8.30 17.04
CA ALA A 2 17.71 7.42 17.46
C ALA A 2 16.68 7.39 16.32
N VAL A 3 16.41 6.23 15.76
CA VAL A 3 15.36 6.01 14.77
C VAL A 3 14.03 6.17 15.54
N GLN A 4 13.25 7.17 15.17
CA GLN A 4 11.88 7.34 15.67
C GLN A 4 11.07 6.11 15.28
N THR A 5 10.54 5.41 16.27
CA THR A 5 10.12 4.02 16.12
C THR A 5 8.62 3.83 16.05
N ALA A 6 7.79 4.85 15.99
CA ALA A 6 6.35 4.65 15.81
C ALA A 6 5.70 5.91 15.27
N PHE A 7 5.31 5.87 14.01
CA PHE A 7 4.46 6.87 13.40
C PHE A 7 3.01 6.37 13.45
N ALA A 8 2.23 6.83 14.43
CA ALA A 8 0.78 6.67 14.43
C ALA A 8 0.15 8.04 14.63
N PRO A 9 -0.17 8.77 13.56
CA PRO A 9 -0.97 9.96 13.73
C PRO A 9 -2.33 9.55 14.30
N TYR A 10 -2.61 10.00 15.50
CA TYR A 10 -3.92 9.89 16.11
C TYR A 10 -4.67 11.19 15.88
N ARG A 11 -5.87 11.09 15.30
CA ARG A 11 -6.74 12.23 15.15
C ARG A 11 -7.52 12.45 16.44
N LEU A 12 -7.36 13.60 17.08
CA LEU A 12 -8.19 13.96 18.22
C LEU A 12 -9.66 14.12 17.78
N PRO A 13 -10.61 13.66 18.59
CA PRO A 13 -12.01 13.99 18.38
C PRO A 13 -12.20 15.51 18.40
N PRO A 14 -13.09 16.08 17.59
CA PRO A 14 -13.44 17.49 17.65
C PRO A 14 -13.87 17.88 19.07
N GLY A 15 -13.26 18.95 19.62
CA GLY A 15 -13.58 19.46 20.97
C GLY A 15 -12.92 18.70 22.13
N ALA A 16 -11.94 17.83 21.88
CA ALA A 16 -11.16 17.22 22.97
C ALA A 16 -10.42 18.27 23.79
N LEU A 17 -10.53 18.19 25.12
CA LEU A 17 -9.84 19.12 26.02
C LEU A 17 -8.31 18.87 25.99
N PRO A 18 -7.46 19.88 26.23
CA PRO A 18 -6.00 19.75 26.24
C PRO A 18 -5.48 18.65 27.19
N GLU A 19 -6.17 18.43 28.31
CA GLU A 19 -5.83 17.34 29.25
C GLU A 19 -6.14 15.96 28.67
N GLU A 20 -7.21 15.80 27.91
CA GLU A 20 -7.57 14.57 27.23
C GLU A 20 -6.58 14.29 26.09
N ALA A 21 -6.17 15.32 25.35
CA ALA A 21 -5.14 15.24 24.35
C ALA A 21 -3.80 14.75 24.93
N SER A 22 -3.38 15.30 26.08
CA SER A 22 -2.17 14.88 26.81
C SER A 22 -2.27 13.45 27.35
N LYS A 23 -3.41 13.09 27.95
CA LYS A 23 -3.65 11.72 28.43
C LYS A 23 -3.66 10.71 27.27
N LEU A 24 -4.24 11.12 26.13
CA LEU A 24 -4.34 10.28 24.93
C LEU A 24 -2.98 10.11 24.25
N ALA A 25 -2.20 11.18 24.07
CA ALA A 25 -0.84 11.13 23.54
C ALA A 25 0.06 10.22 24.38
N ASN A 26 0.00 10.37 25.71
CA ASN A 26 0.75 9.52 26.65
C ASN A 26 0.25 8.06 26.64
N ALA A 27 -1.07 7.84 26.48
CA ALA A 27 -1.65 6.50 26.47
C ALA A 27 -1.40 5.75 25.16
N VAL A 28 -1.25 6.46 24.05
CA VAL A 28 -1.12 5.88 22.69
C VAL A 28 0.34 5.67 22.32
N ALA A 29 1.29 6.34 23.00
CA ALA A 29 2.69 6.43 22.57
C ALA A 29 2.82 6.76 21.07
N ALA A 30 1.84 7.53 20.56
CA ALA A 30 1.70 7.87 19.15
C ALA A 30 2.30 9.25 18.94
N GLU A 31 3.31 9.33 18.16
CA GLU A 31 3.89 10.58 17.66
C GLU A 31 4.01 10.49 16.14
N PRO A 32 3.62 11.51 15.43
CA PRO A 32 3.00 12.76 15.85
C PRO A 32 1.47 12.70 15.98
N LEU A 33 0.93 13.55 16.85
CA LEU A 33 -0.50 13.75 17.01
C LEU A 33 -1.04 14.64 15.89
N VAL A 34 -2.16 14.26 15.26
CA VAL A 34 -2.85 15.11 14.27
C VAL A 34 -3.94 15.91 14.94
N VAL A 35 -3.87 17.23 14.80
CA VAL A 35 -4.76 18.17 15.49
C VAL A 35 -5.28 19.22 14.52
N ARG A 36 -6.51 19.67 14.72
CA ARG A 36 -7.05 20.80 13.96
C ARG A 36 -6.31 22.09 14.29
N LEU A 37 -6.13 22.95 13.28
CA LEU A 37 -5.41 24.21 13.43
C LEU A 37 -6.03 25.19 14.45
N ASP A 38 -7.34 25.10 14.65
CA ASP A 38 -8.14 25.94 15.54
C ASP A 38 -8.28 25.37 16.96
N GLU A 39 -7.74 24.18 17.23
CA GLU A 39 -7.81 23.57 18.56
C GLU A 39 -6.64 24.01 19.45
N PRO A 40 -6.90 24.45 20.69
CA PRO A 40 -5.84 24.86 21.59
C PRO A 40 -5.03 23.68 22.08
N LEU A 41 -3.72 23.69 21.82
CA LEU A 41 -2.76 22.73 22.35
C LEU A 41 -1.82 23.38 23.36
N PRO A 42 -1.38 22.66 24.39
CA PRO A 42 -0.25 23.10 25.21
C PRO A 42 0.98 23.37 24.33
N GLY A 43 1.65 24.52 24.51
CA GLY A 43 2.75 24.95 23.65
C GLY A 43 3.88 23.91 23.45
N ALA A 44 4.16 23.10 24.50
CA ALA A 44 5.15 22.01 24.40
C ALA A 44 4.75 20.86 23.44
N MET A 45 3.45 20.72 23.14
CA MET A 45 2.94 19.64 22.26
C MET A 45 2.84 20.10 20.80
N VAL A 46 2.73 21.40 20.53
CA VAL A 46 2.59 21.93 19.16
C VAL A 46 3.78 21.53 18.29
N GLY A 47 4.99 21.59 18.83
CA GLY A 47 6.22 21.21 18.13
C GLY A 47 6.37 19.72 17.80
N GLN A 48 5.44 18.88 18.29
CA GLN A 48 5.42 17.43 18.04
C GLN A 48 4.17 16.99 17.28
N ALA A 49 3.20 17.89 17.08
CA ALA A 49 1.92 17.61 16.43
C ALA A 49 1.94 17.97 14.94
N LEU A 50 1.14 17.26 14.16
CA LEU A 50 0.79 17.62 12.79
C LEU A 50 -0.52 18.38 12.77
N ALA A 51 -0.55 19.50 12.05
CA ALA A 51 -1.80 20.22 11.83
C ALA A 51 -2.66 19.51 10.79
N ASP A 52 -3.94 19.31 11.10
CA ASP A 52 -4.90 18.73 10.15
C ASP A 52 -5.32 19.78 9.11
N VAL A 53 -5.09 19.49 7.84
CA VAL A 53 -5.41 20.36 6.71
C VAL A 53 -6.41 19.66 5.80
N ALA A 54 -7.61 20.20 5.70
CA ALA A 54 -8.71 19.67 4.91
C ALA A 54 -8.46 19.81 3.39
N ALA A 55 -7.51 19.03 2.87
CA ALA A 55 -7.05 19.10 1.48
C ALA A 55 -8.02 18.46 0.47
N GLY A 56 -8.85 17.50 0.89
CA GLY A 56 -9.84 16.83 0.04
C GLY A 56 -11.26 17.39 0.14
N HIS A 57 -11.48 18.35 1.03
CA HIS A 57 -12.81 18.91 1.31
C HIS A 57 -12.95 20.35 0.83
N ALA A 58 -14.11 20.66 0.25
CA ALA A 58 -14.47 22.03 -0.11
C ALA A 58 -15.05 22.77 1.10
N PHE A 59 -14.59 24.00 1.33
CA PHE A 59 -15.11 24.87 2.39
C PHE A 59 -16.32 25.68 1.94
N ALA A 60 -16.48 25.87 0.61
CA ALA A 60 -17.60 26.56 0.01
C ALA A 60 -18.08 25.80 -1.22
N ALA A 61 -19.36 25.97 -1.57
CA ALA A 61 -19.97 25.29 -2.70
C ALA A 61 -19.26 25.58 -4.05
N GLU A 62 -18.68 26.78 -4.18
CA GLU A 62 -17.92 27.22 -5.36
C GLU A 62 -16.58 26.48 -5.52
N GLU A 63 -16.05 25.92 -4.43
CA GLU A 63 -14.83 25.11 -4.42
C GLU A 63 -15.11 23.62 -4.64
N ALA A 64 -16.39 23.23 -4.52
CA ALA A 64 -16.80 21.84 -4.65
C ALA A 64 -16.68 21.37 -6.10
N CYS A 65 -16.14 20.17 -6.26
CA CYS A 65 -16.21 19.46 -7.52
C CYS A 65 -17.66 19.01 -7.80
N ARG A 66 -17.96 18.63 -9.06
CA ARG A 66 -19.26 18.10 -9.45
C ARG A 66 -19.13 16.69 -9.97
N ALA A 67 -20.13 15.87 -9.67
CA ALA A 67 -20.34 14.57 -10.28
C ALA A 67 -20.89 14.71 -11.71
N ALA A 68 -20.95 13.61 -12.44
CA ALA A 68 -21.41 13.57 -13.83
C ALA A 68 -22.91 13.92 -14.01
N ASP A 69 -23.72 13.75 -12.97
CA ASP A 69 -25.12 14.20 -12.94
C ASP A 69 -25.25 15.73 -12.71
N GLY A 70 -24.13 16.38 -12.40
CA GLY A 70 -24.04 17.81 -12.10
C GLY A 70 -24.29 18.17 -10.64
N SER A 71 -24.58 17.20 -9.78
CA SER A 71 -24.67 17.40 -8.33
C SER A 71 -23.29 17.74 -7.75
N PRO A 72 -23.21 18.45 -6.60
CA PRO A 72 -21.97 18.58 -5.86
C PRO A 72 -21.42 17.20 -5.48
N SER A 73 -20.13 16.98 -5.70
CA SER A 73 -19.48 15.73 -5.30
C SER A 73 -19.36 15.64 -3.79
N GLY A 74 -19.71 14.50 -3.21
CA GLY A 74 -19.72 14.27 -1.76
C GLY A 74 -21.12 14.34 -1.15
N SER A 75 -21.19 14.25 0.17
CA SER A 75 -22.43 14.35 0.95
C SER A 75 -22.65 15.78 1.50
N PRO A 76 -23.88 16.13 1.89
CA PRO A 76 -24.12 17.40 2.59
C PRO A 76 -23.21 17.54 3.82
N GLY A 77 -22.50 18.65 3.92
CA GLY A 77 -21.51 18.91 4.98
C GLY A 77 -20.12 18.31 4.76
N GLN A 78 -19.93 17.49 3.72
CA GLN A 78 -18.62 16.91 3.32
C GLN A 78 -18.42 16.98 1.81
N LEU A 79 -18.52 18.17 1.25
CA LEU A 79 -18.31 18.39 -0.19
C LEU A 79 -16.84 18.12 -0.56
N ARG A 80 -16.63 17.49 -1.71
CA ARG A 80 -15.29 17.20 -2.23
C ARG A 80 -14.72 18.38 -2.98
N ALA A 81 -13.47 18.71 -2.69
CA ALA A 81 -12.80 19.84 -3.30
C ALA A 81 -12.48 19.62 -4.78
N CYS A 82 -12.43 20.70 -5.56
CA CYS A 82 -11.89 20.66 -6.91
C CYS A 82 -10.36 20.81 -6.86
N LEU A 83 -9.62 19.73 -7.17
CA LEU A 83 -8.15 19.69 -7.11
C LEU A 83 -7.45 20.64 -8.09
N VAL A 84 -8.14 21.09 -9.13
CA VAL A 84 -7.59 22.04 -10.12
C VAL A 84 -7.99 23.50 -9.82
N SER A 85 -8.86 23.73 -8.84
CA SER A 85 -9.28 25.07 -8.44
C SER A 85 -8.12 25.84 -7.78
N GLN A 86 -7.78 26.98 -8.36
CA GLN A 86 -6.75 27.87 -7.79
C GLN A 86 -7.14 28.39 -6.39
N ARG A 87 -8.45 28.68 -6.18
CA ARG A 87 -8.95 29.15 -4.89
C ARG A 87 -8.74 28.08 -3.81
N HIS A 88 -9.14 26.84 -4.08
CA HIS A 88 -8.94 25.74 -3.13
C HIS A 88 -7.45 25.52 -2.85
N ARG A 89 -6.63 25.50 -3.88
CA ARG A 89 -5.18 25.36 -3.75
C ARG A 89 -4.57 26.44 -2.87
N ALA A 90 -4.88 27.71 -3.13
CA ALA A 90 -4.37 28.83 -2.32
C ALA A 90 -4.78 28.71 -0.85
N ARG A 91 -5.99 28.19 -0.56
CA ARG A 91 -6.45 27.95 0.81
C ARG A 91 -5.66 26.86 1.50
N VAL A 92 -5.39 25.73 0.83
CA VAL A 92 -4.55 24.67 1.39
C VAL A 92 -3.13 25.17 1.65
N GLU A 93 -2.54 25.93 0.70
CA GLU A 93 -1.20 26.52 0.86
C GLU A 93 -1.17 27.51 2.03
N GLN A 94 -2.24 28.30 2.22
CA GLN A 94 -2.37 29.21 3.37
C GLN A 94 -2.49 28.44 4.70
N ALA A 95 -3.26 27.34 4.74
CA ALA A 95 -3.36 26.49 5.94
C ALA A 95 -2.01 25.87 6.31
N VAL A 96 -1.25 25.42 5.32
CA VAL A 96 0.13 24.92 5.51
C VAL A 96 1.04 26.00 6.10
N ALA A 97 0.99 27.24 5.56
CA ALA A 97 1.77 28.35 6.08
C ALA A 97 1.37 28.74 7.52
N SER A 98 0.06 28.69 7.82
CA SER A 98 -0.46 28.97 9.17
C SER A 98 -0.01 27.92 10.17
N ALA A 99 0.00 26.63 9.79
CA ALA A 99 0.51 25.54 10.63
C ALA A 99 2.00 25.71 10.95
N LEU A 100 2.80 26.08 9.94
CA LEU A 100 4.21 26.37 10.14
C LEU A 100 4.43 27.55 11.08
N ALA A 101 3.68 28.65 10.90
CA ALA A 101 3.75 29.85 11.75
C ALA A 101 3.31 29.56 13.19
N ALA A 102 2.31 28.70 13.38
CA ALA A 102 1.86 28.26 14.70
C ALA A 102 2.82 27.30 15.41
N GLY A 103 3.89 26.85 14.75
CA GLY A 103 4.93 26.02 15.37
C GLY A 103 4.73 24.50 15.22
N PHE A 104 3.75 24.03 14.47
CA PHE A 104 3.53 22.60 14.25
C PHE A 104 4.75 21.91 13.62
N ALA A 105 4.96 20.61 13.92
CA ALA A 105 6.02 19.80 13.33
C ALA A 105 5.81 19.51 11.84
N GLY A 106 4.57 19.61 11.39
CA GLY A 106 4.18 19.34 10.01
C GLY A 106 2.68 19.50 9.78
N VAL A 107 2.23 18.99 8.65
CA VAL A 107 0.80 18.91 8.29
C VAL A 107 0.40 17.51 7.94
N CYS A 108 -0.85 17.16 8.27
CA CYS A 108 -1.54 15.99 7.73
C CYS A 108 -2.61 16.48 6.75
N LEU A 109 -2.43 16.19 5.46
CA LEU A 109 -3.41 16.49 4.43
C LEU A 109 -4.57 15.47 4.57
N ASP A 110 -5.75 15.96 4.98
CA ASP A 110 -6.92 15.11 5.14
C ASP A 110 -7.52 14.75 3.80
N ARG A 111 -7.46 13.48 3.45
CA ARG A 111 -8.10 12.86 2.28
C ARG A 111 -7.97 13.68 0.99
N PRO A 112 -6.76 14.10 0.59
CA PRO A 112 -6.56 14.89 -0.63
C PRO A 112 -7.05 14.15 -1.88
N ASP A 113 -7.16 12.82 -1.80
CA ASP A 113 -7.61 11.92 -2.85
C ASP A 113 -9.14 11.75 -2.89
N ALA A 114 -9.88 12.26 -1.92
CA ALA A 114 -11.33 12.10 -1.82
C ALA A 114 -12.09 12.39 -3.12
N PRO A 115 -11.74 13.43 -3.90
CA PRO A 115 -12.41 13.68 -5.18
C PRO A 115 -12.18 12.58 -6.22
N VAL A 116 -11.03 11.90 -6.20
CA VAL A 116 -10.69 10.82 -7.15
C VAL A 116 -11.21 9.47 -6.65
N ALA A 117 -11.25 9.26 -5.34
CA ALA A 117 -11.74 8.04 -4.69
C ALA A 117 -13.22 7.75 -4.98
N GLN A 118 -14.00 8.77 -5.41
CA GLN A 118 -15.41 8.61 -5.82
C GLN A 118 -15.60 7.90 -7.18
N GLY A 119 -14.53 7.41 -7.78
CA GLY A 119 -14.58 6.74 -9.07
C GLY A 119 -14.69 7.69 -10.25
N PHE A 120 -14.91 7.14 -11.45
CA PHE A 120 -14.84 7.88 -12.72
C PHE A 120 -15.89 8.99 -12.82
N LEU A 121 -17.14 8.74 -12.42
CA LEU A 121 -18.26 9.67 -12.56
C LEU A 121 -18.55 10.51 -11.31
N GLY A 122 -17.93 10.18 -10.19
CA GLY A 122 -18.24 10.81 -8.89
C GLY A 122 -17.71 12.22 -8.71
N SER A 123 -16.77 12.68 -9.56
CA SER A 123 -16.26 14.05 -9.55
C SER A 123 -15.51 14.40 -10.84
N GLY A 124 -15.04 15.64 -10.98
CA GLY A 124 -14.26 16.07 -12.14
C GLY A 124 -15.05 16.86 -13.19
N PHE A 125 -16.34 17.08 -12.98
CA PHE A 125 -17.23 17.72 -13.94
C PHE A 125 -17.58 19.17 -13.61
N CYS A 126 -16.93 19.81 -12.65
CA CYS A 126 -17.10 21.23 -12.39
C CYS A 126 -16.44 22.10 -13.49
N PRO A 127 -16.80 23.40 -13.60
CA PRO A 127 -16.27 24.27 -14.66
C PRO A 127 -14.73 24.35 -14.70
N ASP A 128 -14.07 24.33 -13.54
CA ASP A 128 -12.59 24.35 -13.46
C ASP A 128 -11.98 23.09 -14.06
N CYS A 129 -12.54 21.91 -13.70
CA CYS A 129 -12.10 20.64 -14.27
C CYS A 129 -12.32 20.57 -15.78
N GLN A 130 -13.48 21.02 -16.27
CA GLN A 130 -13.77 21.04 -17.71
C GLN A 130 -12.80 21.93 -18.49
N ARG A 131 -12.53 23.14 -17.99
CA ARG A 131 -11.53 24.05 -18.61
C ARG A 131 -10.13 23.43 -18.62
N ALA A 132 -9.71 22.84 -17.50
CA ALA A 132 -8.39 22.21 -17.40
C ALA A 132 -8.28 20.99 -18.30
N PHE A 133 -9.31 20.16 -18.37
CA PHE A 133 -9.35 18.98 -19.23
C PHE A 133 -9.35 19.37 -20.72
N SER A 134 -10.17 20.34 -21.15
CA SER A 134 -10.16 20.85 -22.53
C SER A 134 -8.78 21.36 -22.93
N LYS A 135 -8.10 22.07 -22.03
CA LYS A 135 -6.73 22.53 -22.28
C LYS A 135 -5.74 21.38 -22.44
N GLU A 136 -5.91 20.30 -21.67
CA GLU A 136 -5.05 19.11 -21.79
C GLU A 136 -5.30 18.38 -23.10
N LEU A 137 -6.57 18.24 -23.52
CA LEU A 137 -6.92 17.67 -24.83
C LEU A 137 -6.41 18.51 -26.00
N SER A 138 -6.55 19.84 -25.96
CA SER A 138 -5.99 20.73 -26.98
C SER A 138 -4.47 20.59 -27.10
N ARG A 139 -3.77 20.40 -25.99
CA ARG A 139 -2.31 20.17 -26.00
C ARG A 139 -1.93 18.81 -26.59
N GLU A 140 -2.73 17.77 -26.33
CA GLU A 140 -2.46 16.40 -26.79
C GLU A 140 -2.86 16.19 -28.27
N TYR A 141 -4.01 16.74 -28.66
CA TYR A 141 -4.60 16.52 -30.00
C TYR A 141 -4.46 17.72 -30.98
N GLY A 142 -3.88 18.84 -30.51
CA GLY A 142 -3.59 20.01 -31.30
C GLY A 142 -4.81 20.90 -31.59
N ASP A 143 -4.68 21.81 -32.56
CA ASP A 143 -5.66 22.84 -32.89
C ASP A 143 -6.95 22.30 -33.51
N HIS A 144 -6.99 21.04 -33.89
CA HIS A 144 -8.19 20.37 -34.40
C HIS A 144 -9.17 19.94 -33.35
N PHE A 145 -8.80 20.07 -32.03
CA PHE A 145 -9.68 19.75 -30.95
C PHE A 145 -10.70 20.86 -30.72
N MET A 146 -11.98 20.56 -30.91
CA MET A 146 -13.07 21.46 -30.54
C MET A 146 -13.40 21.31 -29.04
N PRO A 147 -13.60 22.42 -28.29
CA PRO A 147 -14.03 22.38 -26.91
C PRO A 147 -15.30 21.53 -26.75
N LEU A 148 -15.27 20.55 -25.84
CA LEU A 148 -16.38 19.68 -25.52
C LEU A 148 -17.03 20.10 -24.21
N ASP A 149 -18.37 20.14 -24.18
CA ASP A 149 -19.10 20.10 -22.89
C ASP A 149 -19.10 18.68 -22.36
N TYR A 150 -18.05 18.36 -21.61
CA TYR A 150 -17.85 17.01 -21.12
C TYR A 150 -18.91 16.61 -20.08
N LEU A 151 -19.51 17.57 -19.37
CA LEU A 151 -20.63 17.31 -18.46
C LEU A 151 -21.89 16.89 -19.23
N ALA A 152 -22.19 17.57 -20.34
CA ALA A 152 -23.33 17.20 -21.20
C ALA A 152 -23.16 15.78 -21.76
N LEU A 153 -21.97 15.45 -22.27
CA LEU A 153 -21.65 14.10 -22.76
C LEU A 153 -21.79 13.02 -21.68
N ALA A 154 -21.31 13.30 -20.46
CA ALA A 154 -21.42 12.34 -19.35
C ALA A 154 -22.88 12.13 -18.92
N ARG A 155 -23.69 13.18 -18.90
CA ARG A 155 -25.13 13.10 -18.61
C ARG A 155 -25.89 12.31 -19.66
N GLU A 156 -25.59 12.53 -20.93
CA GLU A 156 -26.19 11.77 -22.01
C GLU A 156 -25.86 10.28 -21.91
N ALA A 157 -24.60 9.94 -21.67
CA ALA A 157 -24.17 8.56 -21.47
C ALA A 157 -24.85 7.91 -20.25
N LEU A 158 -24.98 8.64 -19.14
CA LEU A 158 -25.71 8.16 -17.97
C LEU A 158 -27.19 7.92 -18.25
N ALA A 159 -27.83 8.79 -19.04
CA ALA A 159 -29.25 8.65 -19.40
C ALA A 159 -29.51 7.46 -20.34
N GLN A 160 -28.53 7.08 -21.15
CA GLN A 160 -28.63 5.95 -22.10
C GLN A 160 -28.18 4.62 -21.48
N ALA A 161 -27.46 4.64 -20.36
CA ALA A 161 -26.89 3.44 -19.76
C ALA A 161 -27.96 2.61 -19.03
N SER A 162 -27.96 1.31 -19.28
CA SER A 162 -28.73 0.32 -18.51
C SER A 162 -27.98 -0.20 -17.26
N GLY A 163 -26.81 0.34 -16.95
CA GLY A 163 -25.94 -0.09 -15.84
C GLY A 163 -24.82 0.92 -15.57
N ALA A 164 -23.77 0.49 -14.90
CA ALA A 164 -22.62 1.34 -14.60
C ALA A 164 -21.91 1.81 -15.86
N VAL A 165 -21.71 3.13 -16.00
CA VAL A 165 -20.97 3.73 -17.11
C VAL A 165 -19.48 3.67 -16.81
N SER A 166 -18.70 3.06 -17.70
CA SER A 166 -17.23 3.06 -17.63
C SER A 166 -16.63 4.20 -18.46
N TYR A 167 -15.38 4.52 -18.19
CA TYR A 167 -14.62 5.50 -19.00
C TYR A 167 -14.54 5.09 -20.49
N ALA A 168 -14.59 3.79 -20.82
CA ALA A 168 -14.53 3.31 -22.20
C ALA A 168 -15.77 3.68 -23.04
N GLN A 169 -16.89 3.97 -22.39
CA GLN A 169 -18.16 4.31 -23.04
C GLN A 169 -18.31 5.81 -23.34
N LEU A 170 -17.40 6.65 -22.84
CA LEU A 170 -17.41 8.09 -23.07
C LEU A 170 -16.34 8.50 -24.09
N PRO A 171 -16.63 9.45 -25.00
CA PRO A 171 -15.62 10.08 -25.81
C PRO A 171 -14.52 10.66 -24.92
N PHE A 172 -13.25 10.40 -25.23
CA PHE A 172 -12.10 10.81 -24.39
C PHE A 172 -12.19 10.38 -22.92
N GLY A 173 -12.97 9.35 -22.58
CA GLY A 173 -13.14 8.92 -21.19
C GLY A 173 -11.85 8.41 -20.57
N ARG A 174 -10.98 7.75 -21.36
CA ARG A 174 -9.64 7.35 -20.92
C ARG A 174 -8.76 8.55 -20.59
N ASP A 175 -8.79 9.57 -21.45
CA ASP A 175 -8.03 10.81 -21.23
C ASP A 175 -8.55 11.57 -20.01
N PHE A 176 -9.86 11.59 -19.82
CA PHE A 176 -10.46 12.20 -18.64
C PHE A 176 -10.06 11.47 -17.35
N TRP A 177 -10.02 10.13 -17.37
CA TRP A 177 -9.59 9.37 -16.21
C TRP A 177 -8.11 9.61 -15.89
N ARG A 178 -7.23 9.59 -16.91
CA ARG A 178 -5.81 9.98 -16.77
C ARG A 178 -5.66 11.41 -16.23
N PHE A 179 -6.43 12.35 -16.76
CA PHE A 179 -6.45 13.74 -16.27
C PHE A 179 -6.78 13.82 -14.79
N ARG A 180 -7.77 13.09 -14.31
CA ARG A 180 -8.17 13.08 -12.89
C ARG A 180 -7.09 12.51 -11.99
N VAL A 181 -6.51 11.38 -12.36
CA VAL A 181 -5.39 10.76 -11.64
C VAL A 181 -4.19 11.73 -11.58
N ALA A 182 -3.83 12.33 -12.70
CA ALA A 182 -2.76 13.32 -12.78
C ALA A 182 -3.08 14.62 -12.01
N SER A 183 -4.35 14.98 -11.86
CA SER A 183 -4.75 16.16 -11.09
C SER A 183 -4.50 15.97 -9.59
N LEU A 184 -4.71 14.77 -9.04
CA LEU A 184 -4.34 14.45 -7.66
C LEU A 184 -2.83 14.52 -7.46
N ASP A 185 -2.07 13.89 -8.33
CA ASP A 185 -0.60 13.90 -8.26
C ASP A 185 -0.03 15.33 -8.29
N ARG A 186 -0.55 16.17 -9.20
CA ARG A 186 -0.19 17.59 -9.31
C ARG A 186 -0.56 18.39 -8.06
N ALA A 187 -1.75 18.16 -7.49
CA ALA A 187 -2.21 18.87 -6.30
C ALA A 187 -1.34 18.53 -5.08
N VAL A 188 -1.15 17.24 -4.78
CA VAL A 188 -0.33 16.79 -3.65
C VAL A 188 1.13 17.24 -3.81
N SER A 189 1.69 17.15 -5.04
CA SER A 189 3.02 17.68 -5.34
C SER A 189 3.15 19.17 -5.04
N ALA A 190 2.12 19.95 -5.38
CA ALA A 190 2.11 21.39 -5.13
C ALA A 190 2.04 21.70 -3.63
N TYR A 191 1.16 21.03 -2.88
CA TYR A 191 1.05 21.21 -1.42
C TYR A 191 2.35 20.83 -0.70
N ALA A 192 2.94 19.69 -1.06
CA ALA A 192 4.21 19.25 -0.49
C ALA A 192 5.37 20.22 -0.82
N ARG A 193 5.38 20.78 -2.03
CA ARG A 193 6.38 21.78 -2.43
C ARG A 193 6.20 23.06 -1.63
N ALA A 194 4.99 23.58 -1.54
CA ALA A 194 4.69 24.78 -0.76
C ALA A 194 5.13 24.64 0.71
N ALA A 195 4.86 23.47 1.31
CA ALA A 195 5.29 23.16 2.67
C ALA A 195 6.81 23.17 2.82
N ARG A 196 7.54 22.50 1.91
CA ARG A 196 9.00 22.44 1.93
C ARG A 196 9.66 23.79 1.67
N ASP A 197 9.09 24.59 0.77
CA ASP A 197 9.59 25.95 0.49
C ASP A 197 9.39 26.85 1.70
N ALA A 198 8.22 26.80 2.35
CA ALA A 198 7.96 27.54 3.58
C ALA A 198 8.88 27.10 4.73
N ALA A 199 9.09 25.79 4.90
CA ALA A 199 10.00 25.22 5.90
C ALA A 199 11.45 25.68 5.70
N ARG A 200 11.92 25.70 4.45
CA ARG A 200 13.25 26.18 4.09
C ARG A 200 13.44 27.68 4.46
N VAL A 201 12.42 28.50 4.20
CA VAL A 201 12.45 29.92 4.58
C VAL A 201 12.47 30.09 6.11
N ALA A 202 11.69 29.25 6.83
CA ALA A 202 11.64 29.27 8.29
C ALA A 202 12.88 28.63 8.96
N GLY A 203 13.76 27.96 8.21
CA GLY A 203 14.97 27.32 8.72
C GLY A 203 14.73 26.13 9.64
N ARG A 204 13.57 25.45 9.53
CA ARG A 204 13.23 24.28 10.38
C ARG A 204 12.60 23.16 9.57
N PRO A 205 12.76 21.88 10.01
CA PRO A 205 12.08 20.76 9.39
C PRO A 205 10.56 20.89 9.52
N PHE A 206 9.84 20.40 8.52
CA PHE A 206 8.38 20.42 8.50
C PHE A 206 7.88 19.24 7.66
N GLU A 207 7.14 18.35 8.30
CA GLU A 207 6.71 17.09 7.70
C GLU A 207 5.40 17.26 6.92
N VAL A 208 5.27 16.56 5.79
CA VAL A 208 4.04 16.51 4.99
C VAL A 208 3.54 15.07 4.94
N THR A 209 2.51 14.80 5.69
CA THR A 209 1.80 13.52 5.72
C THR A 209 0.45 13.67 5.02
N ALA A 210 -0.13 12.58 4.52
CA ALA A 210 -1.51 12.54 4.08
C ALA A 210 -2.23 11.31 4.63
N GLN A 211 -3.48 11.50 5.06
CA GLN A 211 -4.44 10.42 5.25
C GLN A 211 -5.22 10.26 3.95
N LEU A 212 -5.14 9.09 3.33
CA LEU A 212 -5.81 8.78 2.06
C LEU A 212 -7.16 8.08 2.30
N GLU A 213 -8.12 8.26 1.40
CA GLU A 213 -9.46 7.65 1.50
C GLU A 213 -9.53 6.29 0.80
N ALA A 214 -8.62 6.05 -0.14
CA ALA A 214 -8.58 4.82 -0.93
C ALA A 214 -7.14 4.35 -1.19
N VAL A 215 -7.03 3.18 -1.80
CA VAL A 215 -5.80 2.68 -2.40
C VAL A 215 -6.05 2.42 -3.88
N GLY A 216 -5.23 3.00 -4.72
CA GLY A 216 -5.33 2.87 -6.18
C GLY A 216 -4.17 3.56 -6.87
N PRO A 217 -4.11 3.55 -8.21
CA PRO A 217 -2.97 4.08 -8.96
C PRO A 217 -2.71 5.57 -8.68
N ALA A 218 -3.76 6.35 -8.47
CA ALA A 218 -3.66 7.77 -8.15
C ALA A 218 -3.03 8.01 -6.75
N GLN A 219 -3.49 7.28 -5.75
CA GLN A 219 -3.02 7.36 -4.37
C GLN A 219 -1.58 6.88 -4.24
N LEU A 220 -1.26 5.73 -4.85
CA LEU A 220 0.10 5.19 -4.85
C LEU A 220 1.07 6.12 -5.60
N ALA A 221 0.61 6.78 -6.68
CA ALA A 221 1.43 7.75 -7.41
C ALA A 221 1.69 9.01 -6.56
N CYS A 222 0.66 9.63 -5.97
CA CYS A 222 0.83 10.87 -5.20
C CYS A 222 1.61 10.67 -3.89
N ALA A 223 1.60 9.46 -3.32
CA ALA A 223 2.34 9.11 -2.12
C ALA A 223 3.85 9.38 -2.23
N ARG A 224 4.42 9.37 -3.45
CA ARG A 224 5.84 9.72 -3.68
C ARG A 224 6.22 11.15 -3.26
N HIS A 225 5.26 12.05 -3.15
CA HIS A 225 5.48 13.44 -2.77
C HIS A 225 5.41 13.69 -1.26
N LEU A 226 4.96 12.70 -0.49
CA LEU A 226 4.75 12.78 0.95
C LEU A 226 5.97 12.26 1.72
N ASP A 227 6.17 12.78 2.92
CA ASP A 227 7.17 12.27 3.85
C ASP A 227 6.65 11.01 4.55
N ALA A 228 5.32 10.95 4.82
CA ALA A 228 4.62 9.76 5.28
C ALA A 228 3.21 9.68 4.69
N ALA A 229 2.60 8.50 4.67
CA ALA A 229 1.22 8.31 4.23
C ALA A 229 0.46 7.31 5.10
N ILE A 230 -0.84 7.58 5.29
CA ILE A 230 -1.78 6.72 6.00
C ILE A 230 -2.78 6.20 4.98
N PHE A 231 -2.84 4.88 4.83
CA PHE A 231 -3.76 4.23 3.90
C PHE A 231 -4.88 3.51 4.64
N PRO A 232 -6.14 3.56 4.14
CA PRO A 232 -7.21 2.79 4.73
C PRO A 232 -7.04 1.30 4.46
N VAL A 233 -7.35 0.47 5.46
CA VAL A 233 -7.39 -0.98 5.35
C VAL A 233 -8.84 -1.43 5.39
N LYS A 234 -9.34 -1.98 4.28
CA LYS A 234 -10.64 -2.62 4.22
C LYS A 234 -10.53 -4.06 4.75
N GLY A 235 -10.56 -4.21 6.08
CA GLY A 235 -10.30 -5.48 6.76
C GLY A 235 -11.21 -6.63 6.36
N GLU A 236 -12.43 -6.34 5.92
CA GLU A 236 -13.45 -7.33 5.59
C GLU A 236 -13.08 -8.21 4.36
N ASN A 237 -12.30 -7.66 3.43
CA ASN A 237 -11.96 -8.33 2.17
C ASN A 237 -10.56 -8.97 2.16
N GLN A 238 -9.81 -8.87 3.26
CA GLN A 238 -8.42 -9.35 3.27
C GLN A 238 -8.30 -10.73 3.93
N THR A 239 -7.55 -11.62 3.28
CA THR A 239 -7.17 -12.93 3.82
C THR A 239 -6.07 -12.79 4.85
N THR A 240 -4.84 -12.56 4.41
CA THR A 240 -3.70 -12.27 5.29
C THR A 240 -3.30 -10.80 5.25
N GLY A 241 -3.60 -10.09 4.18
CA GLY A 241 -3.18 -8.71 3.93
C GLY A 241 -1.71 -8.58 3.52
N ALA A 242 -0.99 -9.67 3.33
CA ALA A 242 0.43 -9.63 3.01
C ALA A 242 0.72 -8.93 1.67
N GLY A 243 -0.06 -9.25 0.63
CA GLY A 243 0.05 -8.61 -0.68
C GLY A 243 -0.23 -7.11 -0.61
N PHE A 244 -1.29 -6.73 0.10
CA PHE A 244 -1.66 -5.34 0.33
C PHE A 244 -0.55 -4.53 1.04
N PHE A 245 -0.06 -5.01 2.19
CA PHE A 245 0.97 -4.28 2.93
C PHE A 245 2.31 -4.21 2.18
N ARG A 246 2.67 -5.25 1.44
CA ARG A 246 3.84 -5.23 0.55
C ARG A 246 3.69 -4.21 -0.58
N LEU A 247 2.48 -4.04 -1.13
CA LEU A 247 2.18 -3.01 -2.12
C LEU A 247 2.34 -1.61 -1.54
N LEU A 248 1.78 -1.34 -0.36
CA LEU A 248 1.97 -0.05 0.32
C LEU A 248 3.45 0.24 0.59
N ARG A 249 4.20 -0.77 1.06
CA ARG A 249 5.65 -0.64 1.29
C ARG A 249 6.40 -0.30 0.00
N ALA A 250 6.04 -0.94 -1.13
CA ALA A 250 6.63 -0.65 -2.44
C ALA A 250 6.37 0.80 -2.87
N ALA A 251 5.16 1.32 -2.69
CA ALA A 251 4.80 2.70 -3.04
C ALA A 251 5.54 3.73 -2.19
N MET A 252 5.73 3.44 -0.90
CA MET A 252 6.39 4.36 0.03
C MET A 252 7.92 4.22 0.03
N GLY A 253 8.47 3.11 -0.47
CA GLY A 253 9.92 2.85 -0.41
C GLY A 253 10.42 2.79 1.03
N ARG A 254 11.35 3.65 1.44
CA ARG A 254 11.89 3.72 2.83
C ARG A 254 11.15 4.71 3.73
N ARG A 255 10.16 5.43 3.20
CA ARG A 255 9.41 6.44 3.95
C ARG A 255 8.39 5.78 4.88
N PRO A 256 8.06 6.43 6.01
CA PRO A 256 7.03 5.97 6.93
C PRO A 256 5.70 5.70 6.22
N CYS A 257 5.08 4.58 6.57
CA CYS A 257 3.80 4.15 6.04
C CYS A 257 2.93 3.62 7.16
N ALA A 258 1.76 4.20 7.31
CA ALA A 258 0.76 3.74 8.26
C ALA A 258 -0.45 3.13 7.54
N ALA A 259 -1.10 2.21 8.20
CA ALA A 259 -2.35 1.61 7.78
C ALA A 259 -3.44 1.92 8.81
N ALA A 260 -4.59 2.45 8.39
CA ALA A 260 -5.72 2.73 9.24
C ALA A 260 -6.77 1.62 9.11
N LEU A 261 -7.08 0.94 10.20
CA LEU A 261 -8.15 -0.05 10.30
C LEU A 261 -9.46 0.65 10.64
N ALA A 262 -10.57 0.20 10.05
CA ALA A 262 -11.88 0.64 10.46
C ALA A 262 -12.15 0.23 11.92
N GLY A 263 -12.79 1.10 12.71
CA GLY A 263 -13.14 0.82 14.12
C GLY A 263 -14.06 -0.38 14.32
N SER A 264 -14.78 -0.81 13.26
CA SER A 264 -15.60 -2.02 13.23
C SER A 264 -14.81 -3.32 13.03
N THR A 265 -13.49 -3.26 12.77
CA THR A 265 -12.70 -4.46 12.51
C THR A 265 -12.65 -5.37 13.75
N PRO A 266 -13.02 -6.67 13.65
CA PRO A 266 -12.97 -7.59 14.77
C PRO A 266 -11.57 -7.66 15.41
N PRO A 267 -11.43 -7.69 16.74
CA PRO A 267 -10.14 -7.61 17.43
C PRO A 267 -9.11 -8.66 16.99
N ALA A 268 -9.53 -9.91 16.76
CA ALA A 268 -8.65 -10.98 16.31
C ALA A 268 -8.12 -10.72 14.88
N LEU A 269 -8.97 -10.21 13.98
CA LEU A 269 -8.57 -9.81 12.63
C LEU A 269 -7.64 -8.60 12.68
N ALA A 270 -7.96 -7.63 13.51
CA ALA A 270 -7.14 -6.44 13.69
C ALA A 270 -5.72 -6.78 14.19
N GLN A 271 -5.58 -7.68 15.17
CA GLN A 271 -4.27 -8.16 15.64
C GLN A 271 -3.49 -8.91 14.54
N ARG A 272 -4.16 -9.76 13.77
CA ARG A 272 -3.55 -10.47 12.65
C ARG A 272 -3.03 -9.50 11.60
N LEU A 273 -3.86 -8.55 11.15
CA LEU A 273 -3.48 -7.54 10.17
C LEU A 273 -2.34 -6.65 10.70
N ALA A 274 -2.38 -6.29 11.99
CA ALA A 274 -1.31 -5.55 12.65
C ALA A 274 0.03 -6.30 12.63
N GLY A 275 0.02 -7.59 12.94
CA GLY A 275 1.21 -8.42 12.88
C GLY A 275 1.78 -8.53 11.46
N VAL A 276 0.93 -8.78 10.46
CA VAL A 276 1.35 -8.89 9.06
C VAL A 276 1.84 -7.56 8.50
N ALA A 277 1.19 -6.45 8.84
CA ALA A 277 1.64 -5.11 8.50
C ALA A 277 3.04 -4.84 9.06
N ALA A 278 3.22 -5.09 10.35
CA ALA A 278 4.51 -4.96 11.02
C ALA A 278 5.59 -5.80 10.36
N ALA A 279 5.31 -7.08 10.10
CA ALA A 279 6.21 -7.98 9.40
C ALA A 279 6.46 -7.60 7.94
N SER A 280 5.59 -6.80 7.32
CA SER A 280 5.76 -6.25 5.97
C SER A 280 6.44 -4.88 5.94
N GLY A 281 6.93 -4.38 7.08
CA GLY A 281 7.60 -3.10 7.17
C GLY A 281 6.67 -1.89 7.23
N ILE A 282 5.37 -2.08 7.45
CA ILE A 282 4.42 -1.00 7.75
C ILE A 282 4.58 -0.61 9.22
N GLU A 283 4.86 0.65 9.48
CA GLU A 283 5.38 1.08 10.79
C GLU A 283 4.31 1.21 11.84
N VAL A 284 3.06 1.49 11.46
CA VAL A 284 1.98 1.71 12.40
C VAL A 284 0.63 1.32 11.85
N ILE A 285 -0.23 0.91 12.75
CA ILE A 285 -1.65 0.76 12.51
C ILE A 285 -2.41 1.76 13.38
N GLY A 286 -3.06 2.72 12.72
CA GLY A 286 -4.08 3.56 13.30
C GLY A 286 -5.43 2.83 13.29
N ILE A 287 -6.34 3.21 14.19
CA ILE A 287 -7.74 2.81 14.14
C ILE A 287 -8.55 4.07 14.02
N GLU A 288 -9.43 4.12 13.03
CA GLU A 288 -10.41 5.20 12.96
C GLU A 288 -11.31 5.15 14.21
N PRO A 289 -11.66 6.30 14.80
CA PRO A 289 -12.56 6.34 15.95
C PRO A 289 -13.88 5.65 15.62
N GLY A 290 -14.28 4.70 16.43
CA GLY A 290 -15.53 3.96 16.31
C GLY A 290 -15.94 3.40 17.67
N GLU A 291 -17.16 2.89 17.80
CA GLU A 291 -17.78 2.48 19.08
C GLU A 291 -17.10 1.31 19.83
N ALA A 292 -16.02 0.72 19.30
CA ALA A 292 -15.40 -0.48 19.88
C ALA A 292 -14.16 -0.15 20.72
N GLU A 293 -14.31 0.47 21.90
CA GLU A 293 -13.21 0.78 22.83
C GLU A 293 -12.37 -0.44 23.25
N GLY A 294 -12.95 -1.62 23.39
CA GLY A 294 -12.22 -2.81 23.85
C GLY A 294 -11.20 -3.35 22.84
N GLY A 295 -11.50 -3.30 21.53
CA GLY A 295 -10.60 -3.72 20.47
C GLY A 295 -9.40 -2.78 20.33
N LEU A 296 -9.61 -1.49 20.54
CA LEU A 296 -8.62 -0.44 20.44
C LEU A 296 -7.52 -0.59 21.52
N ALA A 297 -7.90 -0.89 22.77
CA ALA A 297 -6.94 -1.08 23.87
C ALA A 297 -6.02 -2.30 23.63
N ALA A 298 -6.58 -3.41 23.14
CA ALA A 298 -5.82 -4.61 22.79
C ALA A 298 -4.83 -4.35 21.65
N LEU A 299 -5.25 -3.61 20.62
CA LEU A 299 -4.41 -3.25 19.49
C LEU A 299 -3.29 -2.29 19.87
N ARG A 300 -3.56 -1.31 20.72
CA ARG A 300 -2.55 -0.39 21.25
C ARG A 300 -1.48 -1.12 22.04
N ARG A 301 -1.89 -2.08 22.89
CA ARG A 301 -0.94 -2.93 23.61
C ARG A 301 -0.09 -3.73 22.64
N PHE A 302 -0.71 -4.41 21.68
CA PHE A 302 -0.04 -5.19 20.67
C PHE A 302 0.94 -4.34 19.83
N ALA A 303 0.52 -3.15 19.35
CA ALA A 303 1.37 -2.24 18.60
C ALA A 303 2.60 -1.79 19.40
N ARG A 304 2.46 -1.49 20.70
CA ARG A 304 3.59 -1.20 21.60
C ARG A 304 4.55 -2.37 21.73
N ASP A 305 4.01 -3.57 21.97
CA ASP A 305 4.81 -4.78 22.16
C ASP A 305 5.57 -5.15 20.87
N VAL A 306 4.95 -4.97 19.71
CA VAL A 306 5.58 -5.14 18.38
C VAL A 306 6.65 -4.07 18.16
N SER A 307 6.37 -2.81 18.47
CA SER A 307 7.33 -1.71 18.28
C SER A 307 8.57 -1.87 19.16
N ALA A 308 8.42 -2.37 20.39
CA ALA A 308 9.52 -2.65 21.30
C ALA A 308 10.48 -3.75 20.80
N GLN A 309 10.00 -4.64 19.92
CA GLN A 309 10.78 -5.76 19.37
C GLN A 309 11.31 -5.49 17.95
N ARG A 310 10.85 -4.42 17.32
CA ARG A 310 11.30 -4.04 15.99
C ARG A 310 12.74 -3.56 16.01
N HIS A 311 13.57 -4.22 15.28
CA HIS A 311 14.73 -3.58 14.69
C HIS A 311 14.23 -2.86 13.43
N ALA A 312 14.42 -1.54 13.40
CA ALA A 312 13.84 -0.66 12.39
C ALA A 312 13.87 -1.25 10.96
N PRO A 313 12.71 -1.56 10.35
CA PRO A 313 12.67 -2.19 9.02
C PRO A 313 13.25 -1.29 7.91
N GLY A 314 13.45 -0.01 8.18
CA GLY A 314 13.92 0.96 7.19
C GLY A 314 15.37 0.76 6.70
N ILE A 315 16.15 -0.13 7.32
CA ILE A 315 17.55 -0.41 6.95
C ILE A 315 17.69 -1.82 6.37
N ALA A 316 16.83 -2.75 6.75
CA ALA A 316 16.91 -4.14 6.33
C ALA A 316 16.27 -4.35 4.95
N GLU A 317 16.93 -5.14 4.10
CA GLU A 317 16.42 -5.48 2.77
C GLU A 317 15.57 -6.75 2.83
N PRO A 318 14.38 -6.78 2.18
CA PRO A 318 13.57 -7.98 2.12
C PRO A 318 14.30 -9.07 1.30
N VAL A 319 14.32 -10.29 1.82
CA VAL A 319 14.74 -11.46 1.05
C VAL A 319 13.76 -11.68 -0.09
N SER A 320 14.23 -11.99 -1.27
CA SER A 320 13.41 -12.11 -2.48
C SER A 320 13.67 -13.41 -3.22
N GLU A 321 12.72 -14.35 -3.20
CA GLU A 321 12.67 -15.52 -4.08
C GLU A 321 11.93 -15.19 -5.38
N CYS A 322 10.86 -14.39 -5.22
CA CYS A 322 10.07 -13.81 -6.30
C CYS A 322 9.98 -12.30 -6.10
N ALA A 323 9.58 -11.58 -7.14
CA ALA A 323 9.18 -10.18 -7.03
C ALA A 323 7.89 -9.96 -7.82
N ILE A 324 6.88 -9.38 -7.18
CA ILE A 324 5.58 -9.10 -7.82
C ILE A 324 5.65 -7.71 -8.42
N LEU A 325 5.52 -7.61 -9.75
CA LEU A 325 5.47 -6.31 -10.42
C LEU A 325 4.07 -5.74 -10.33
N TYR A 326 3.93 -4.57 -9.70
CA TYR A 326 2.73 -3.76 -9.77
C TYR A 326 2.88 -2.72 -10.89
N SER A 327 1.92 -2.69 -11.81
CA SER A 327 1.85 -1.72 -12.88
C SER A 327 0.72 -0.71 -12.63
N PRO A 328 1.04 0.57 -12.38
CA PRO A 328 0.01 1.60 -12.24
C PRO A 328 -0.89 1.73 -13.48
N GLN A 329 -0.36 1.48 -14.68
CA GLN A 329 -1.13 1.47 -15.92
C GLN A 329 -2.12 0.33 -15.95
N SER A 330 -1.70 -0.89 -15.57
CA SER A 330 -2.63 -2.02 -15.47
C SER A 330 -3.75 -1.72 -14.49
N ASP A 331 -3.44 -1.21 -13.32
CA ASP A 331 -4.45 -0.88 -12.29
C ASP A 331 -5.42 0.22 -12.78
N LEU A 332 -4.87 1.22 -13.49
CA LEU A 332 -5.66 2.30 -14.08
C LEU A 332 -6.68 1.78 -15.11
N TRP A 333 -6.25 0.89 -16.02
CA TRP A 333 -7.07 0.43 -17.13
C TRP A 333 -7.94 -0.78 -16.82
N THR A 334 -7.65 -1.51 -15.75
CA THR A 334 -8.48 -2.63 -15.28
C THR A 334 -9.44 -2.25 -14.16
N GLY A 335 -9.52 -0.95 -13.80
CA GLY A 335 -10.44 -0.47 -12.78
C GLY A 335 -10.14 -0.98 -11.36
N GLY A 336 -8.89 -1.40 -11.10
CA GLY A 336 -8.46 -1.95 -9.82
C GLY A 336 -8.25 -3.46 -9.80
N ASP A 337 -8.69 -4.20 -10.82
CA ASP A 337 -8.55 -5.66 -10.87
C ASP A 337 -7.08 -6.12 -10.79
N HIS A 338 -6.17 -5.36 -11.44
CA HIS A 338 -4.73 -5.64 -11.35
C HIS A 338 -4.23 -5.58 -9.91
N ARG A 339 -4.57 -4.54 -9.17
CA ARG A 339 -4.19 -4.40 -7.76
C ARG A 339 -4.74 -5.54 -6.93
N GLU A 340 -6.02 -5.89 -7.09
CA GLU A 340 -6.62 -7.02 -6.39
C GLU A 340 -5.91 -8.34 -6.71
N GLN A 341 -5.49 -8.56 -7.96
CA GLN A 341 -4.69 -9.73 -8.32
C GLN A 341 -3.31 -9.70 -7.67
N VAL A 342 -2.64 -8.55 -7.61
CA VAL A 342 -1.36 -8.39 -6.89
C VAL A 342 -1.52 -8.74 -5.40
N GLU A 343 -2.58 -8.25 -4.76
CA GLU A 343 -2.90 -8.56 -3.36
C GLU A 343 -3.14 -10.05 -3.16
N ARG A 344 -3.99 -10.68 -3.98
CA ARG A 344 -4.33 -12.12 -3.90
C ARG A 344 -3.10 -13.01 -4.15
N VAL A 345 -2.31 -12.70 -5.17
CA VAL A 345 -1.07 -13.44 -5.48
C VAL A 345 -0.05 -13.25 -4.36
N GLY A 346 0.07 -12.03 -3.80
CA GLY A 346 0.91 -11.75 -2.65
C GLY A 346 0.51 -12.55 -1.40
N ASP A 347 -0.79 -12.68 -1.14
CA ASP A 347 -1.32 -13.51 -0.05
C ASP A 347 -1.09 -15.01 -0.30
N ALA A 348 -1.27 -15.48 -1.54
CA ALA A 348 -1.00 -16.88 -1.91
C ALA A 348 0.48 -17.26 -1.77
N LEU A 349 1.38 -16.38 -2.22
CA LEU A 349 2.82 -16.57 -2.04
C LEU A 349 3.22 -16.56 -0.55
N ALA A 350 2.61 -15.68 0.23
CA ALA A 350 2.81 -15.61 1.67
C ALA A 350 2.33 -16.89 2.39
N ALA A 351 1.17 -17.42 2.01
CA ALA A 351 0.64 -18.69 2.53
C ALA A 351 1.56 -19.88 2.22
N LEU A 352 2.30 -19.82 1.11
CA LEU A 352 3.35 -20.77 0.76
C LEU A 352 4.72 -20.41 1.33
N HIS A 353 4.84 -19.40 2.20
CA HIS A 353 6.07 -18.87 2.80
C HIS A 353 7.12 -18.40 1.77
N VAL A 354 6.69 -18.02 0.56
CA VAL A 354 7.57 -17.46 -0.47
C VAL A 354 7.84 -16.01 -0.19
N GLN A 355 9.11 -15.64 -0.19
CA GLN A 355 9.55 -14.28 -0.01
C GLN A 355 9.38 -13.51 -1.34
N ALA A 356 8.32 -12.71 -1.43
CA ALA A 356 7.93 -12.03 -2.65
C ALA A 356 7.54 -10.56 -2.36
N PRO A 357 8.51 -9.64 -2.30
CA PRO A 357 8.19 -8.22 -2.23
C PRO A 357 7.44 -7.77 -3.50
N VAL A 358 6.63 -6.72 -3.35
CA VAL A 358 6.07 -5.99 -4.48
C VAL A 358 7.08 -4.94 -4.92
N VAL A 359 7.21 -4.74 -6.23
CA VAL A 359 8.06 -3.71 -6.85
C VAL A 359 7.25 -2.87 -7.82
N MET A 360 7.61 -1.60 -7.96
CA MET A 360 6.89 -0.64 -8.81
C MET A 360 7.49 -0.54 -10.22
N LYS A 361 8.68 -1.10 -10.45
CA LYS A 361 9.40 -1.05 -11.72
C LYS A 361 10.19 -2.35 -11.93
N MET A 362 10.35 -2.76 -13.17
CA MET A 362 11.19 -3.91 -13.52
C MET A 362 12.66 -3.73 -13.09
N ALA A 363 13.15 -2.50 -13.05
CA ALA A 363 14.51 -2.21 -12.59
C ALA A 363 14.75 -2.59 -11.13
N ASP A 364 13.70 -2.57 -10.30
CA ASP A 364 13.77 -2.88 -8.87
C ASP A 364 13.68 -4.39 -8.57
N VAL A 365 13.38 -5.22 -9.58
CA VAL A 365 13.35 -6.69 -9.44
C VAL A 365 14.78 -7.21 -9.24
N PRO A 366 15.08 -7.94 -8.15
CA PRO A 366 16.40 -8.56 -7.96
C PRO A 366 16.76 -9.49 -9.13
N PRO A 367 18.03 -9.54 -9.55
CA PRO A 367 18.45 -10.34 -10.72
C PRO A 367 18.12 -11.83 -10.62
N SER A 368 18.18 -12.39 -9.41
CA SER A 368 17.91 -13.82 -9.15
C SER A 368 16.46 -14.15 -8.87
N ALA A 369 15.59 -13.15 -8.69
CA ALA A 369 14.19 -13.35 -8.33
C ALA A 369 13.35 -13.78 -9.55
N THR A 370 12.40 -14.69 -9.33
CA THR A 370 11.36 -14.99 -10.31
C THR A 370 10.40 -13.81 -10.42
N ILE A 371 10.17 -13.32 -11.63
CA ILE A 371 9.25 -12.22 -11.90
C ILE A 371 7.82 -12.74 -11.81
N VAL A 372 6.96 -12.10 -11.03
CA VAL A 372 5.54 -12.43 -10.91
C VAL A 372 4.69 -11.29 -11.47
N LEU A 373 3.83 -11.62 -12.42
CA LEU A 373 2.97 -10.69 -13.15
C LEU A 373 1.50 -11.11 -12.89
N ALA A 374 0.82 -10.34 -12.06
CA ALA A 374 -0.52 -10.67 -11.59
C ALA A 374 -1.57 -9.77 -12.29
N GLY A 375 -2.17 -10.25 -13.39
CA GLY A 375 -3.13 -9.47 -14.18
C GLY A 375 -2.51 -8.19 -14.77
N ALA A 376 -1.25 -8.26 -15.20
CA ALA A 376 -0.49 -7.12 -15.72
C ALA A 376 -0.90 -6.82 -17.18
N ALA A 377 -2.14 -6.38 -17.37
CA ALA A 377 -2.73 -6.12 -18.68
C ALA A 377 -2.04 -5.00 -19.46
N ALA A 378 -1.50 -3.99 -18.77
CA ALA A 378 -0.74 -2.90 -19.37
C ALA A 378 0.60 -2.72 -18.63
N LEU A 379 1.69 -2.67 -19.37
CA LEU A 379 3.03 -2.41 -18.84
C LEU A 379 3.62 -1.16 -19.48
N GLN A 380 4.48 -0.46 -18.75
CA GLN A 380 5.26 0.61 -19.35
C GLN A 380 6.23 0.05 -20.41
N PRO A 381 6.51 0.77 -21.49
CA PRO A 381 7.41 0.31 -22.57
C PRO A 381 8.79 -0.16 -22.04
N LEU A 382 9.36 0.58 -21.09
CA LEU A 382 10.64 0.22 -20.48
C LEU A 382 10.55 -1.08 -19.65
N ASP A 383 9.47 -1.26 -18.87
CA ASP A 383 9.25 -2.48 -18.11
C ASP A 383 9.03 -3.69 -19.04
N THR A 384 8.29 -3.48 -20.14
CA THR A 384 8.07 -4.50 -21.18
C THR A 384 9.40 -4.96 -21.80
N LEU A 385 10.25 -4.00 -22.18
CA LEU A 385 11.56 -4.29 -22.78
C LEU A 385 12.46 -5.04 -21.81
N GLU A 386 12.52 -4.60 -20.57
CA GLU A 386 13.37 -5.22 -19.53
C GLU A 386 12.84 -6.60 -19.15
N LEU A 387 11.53 -6.80 -19.06
CA LEU A 387 10.91 -8.12 -18.84
C LEU A 387 11.35 -9.11 -19.93
N LYS A 388 11.21 -8.74 -21.20
CA LYS A 388 11.61 -9.55 -22.34
C LYS A 388 13.10 -9.90 -22.27
N ARG A 389 13.97 -8.90 -22.10
CA ARG A 389 15.40 -9.07 -22.00
C ARG A 389 15.79 -10.04 -20.88
N ARG A 390 15.19 -9.91 -19.68
CA ARG A 390 15.48 -10.78 -18.54
C ARG A 390 15.07 -12.22 -18.76
N VAL A 391 13.87 -12.44 -19.33
CA VAL A 391 13.39 -13.80 -19.60
C VAL A 391 14.26 -14.44 -20.70
N GLU A 392 14.58 -13.74 -21.79
CA GLU A 392 15.46 -14.24 -22.85
C GLU A 392 16.87 -14.59 -22.34
N ALA A 393 17.38 -13.84 -21.37
CA ALA A 393 18.69 -14.07 -20.75
C ALA A 393 18.73 -15.26 -19.78
N GLY A 394 17.60 -15.86 -19.44
CA GLY A 394 17.52 -17.03 -18.55
C GLY A 394 16.71 -16.82 -17.27
N GLY A 395 16.12 -15.63 -17.08
CA GLY A 395 15.21 -15.37 -15.96
C GLY A 395 13.92 -16.18 -16.05
N SER A 396 13.23 -16.32 -14.93
CA SER A 396 11.94 -16.99 -14.85
C SER A 396 10.82 -15.98 -14.63
N ALA A 397 9.68 -16.20 -15.29
CA ALA A 397 8.49 -15.41 -15.06
C ALA A 397 7.26 -16.30 -14.81
N LEU A 398 6.40 -15.86 -13.89
CA LEU A 398 5.12 -16.47 -13.55
C LEU A 398 4.02 -15.45 -13.82
N VAL A 399 3.10 -15.75 -14.70
CA VAL A 399 2.01 -14.88 -15.12
C VAL A 399 0.68 -15.41 -14.61
N PHE A 400 -0.13 -14.56 -14.04
CA PHE A 400 -1.52 -14.83 -13.68
C PHE A 400 -2.45 -14.01 -14.55
N GLY A 401 -3.34 -14.68 -15.29
CA GLY A 401 -4.27 -14.02 -16.20
C GLY A 401 -3.61 -13.39 -17.42
N GLU A 402 -4.07 -12.21 -17.81
CA GLU A 402 -3.60 -11.51 -19.00
C GLU A 402 -2.28 -10.78 -18.79
N LEU A 403 -1.47 -10.68 -19.85
CA LEU A 403 -0.22 -9.96 -19.86
C LEU A 403 -0.13 -9.05 -21.10
N GLY A 404 0.00 -7.73 -20.87
CA GLY A 404 0.29 -6.77 -21.92
C GLY A 404 -0.73 -6.73 -23.07
N ALA A 405 -2.00 -7.01 -22.75
CA ALA A 405 -3.10 -6.95 -23.72
C ALA A 405 -3.55 -5.50 -24.04
N ILE A 406 -3.01 -4.52 -23.32
CA ILE A 406 -3.37 -3.11 -23.40
C ILE A 406 -2.09 -2.28 -23.42
N ASP A 407 -2.04 -1.25 -24.28
CA ASP A 407 -0.95 -0.27 -24.31
C ASP A 407 -1.05 0.76 -23.16
N GLU A 408 -0.07 1.66 -23.06
CA GLU A 408 -0.06 2.73 -22.06
C GLU A 408 -1.21 3.73 -22.20
N ALA A 409 -1.82 3.82 -23.37
CA ALA A 409 -2.99 4.66 -23.63
C ALA A 409 -4.33 3.93 -23.38
N GLY A 410 -4.28 2.67 -22.94
CA GLY A 410 -5.46 1.87 -22.66
C GLY A 410 -6.11 1.24 -23.91
N ARG A 411 -5.39 1.10 -25.03
CA ARG A 411 -5.87 0.46 -26.27
C ARG A 411 -5.40 -0.98 -26.30
N GLU A 412 -6.14 -1.82 -27.02
CA GLU A 412 -5.71 -3.19 -27.26
C GLU A 412 -4.35 -3.25 -27.95
N ALA A 413 -3.46 -4.08 -27.44
CA ALA A 413 -2.11 -4.26 -27.93
C ALA A 413 -1.72 -5.74 -27.91
N PRO A 414 -0.80 -6.21 -28.78
CA PRO A 414 -0.29 -7.55 -28.69
C PRO A 414 0.55 -7.72 -27.44
N SER A 415 0.40 -8.89 -26.77
CA SER A 415 1.21 -9.22 -25.61
C SER A 415 2.72 -9.19 -25.97
N PRO A 416 3.57 -8.63 -25.08
CA PRO A 416 5.02 -8.55 -25.30
C PRO A 416 5.71 -9.91 -25.26
N LEU A 417 5.08 -10.91 -24.66
CA LEU A 417 5.56 -12.28 -24.56
C LEU A 417 4.49 -13.24 -25.11
N PRO A 418 4.88 -14.40 -25.64
CA PRO A 418 3.93 -15.40 -26.11
C PRO A 418 2.99 -15.81 -24.96
N ALA A 419 1.75 -16.13 -25.31
CA ALA A 419 0.77 -16.63 -24.35
C ALA A 419 1.37 -17.80 -23.57
N GLY A 420 1.48 -17.66 -22.28
CA GLY A 420 1.98 -18.72 -21.40
C GLY A 420 1.04 -19.92 -21.42
N LYS A 421 1.60 -21.10 -21.28
CA LYS A 421 0.84 -22.34 -21.09
C LYS A 421 1.05 -22.84 -19.66
N PRO A 422 0.11 -23.59 -19.08
CA PRO A 422 0.27 -24.18 -17.74
C PRO A 422 1.52 -25.06 -17.60
N GLY A 423 2.01 -25.64 -18.70
CA GLY A 423 3.24 -26.44 -18.73
C GLY A 423 4.54 -25.66 -18.91
N GLY A 424 4.46 -24.35 -19.05
CA GLY A 424 5.61 -23.49 -19.31
C GLY A 424 6.02 -23.38 -20.77
N VAL A 425 6.55 -22.22 -21.15
CA VAL A 425 7.11 -21.93 -22.48
C VAL A 425 8.55 -21.47 -22.29
N LYS A 426 9.46 -22.01 -23.09
CA LYS A 426 10.84 -21.53 -23.16
C LYS A 426 10.90 -20.27 -24.04
N ILE A 427 11.54 -19.23 -23.51
CA ILE A 427 11.78 -17.97 -24.22
C ILE A 427 13.26 -17.65 -24.09
N GLY A 428 14.03 -17.84 -25.15
CA GLY A 428 15.49 -17.80 -25.08
C GLY A 428 16.01 -18.86 -24.08
N LYS A 429 16.75 -18.41 -23.07
CA LYS A 429 17.26 -19.28 -22.00
C LYS A 429 16.30 -19.39 -20.80
N GLY A 430 15.27 -18.56 -20.74
CA GLY A 430 14.35 -18.46 -19.62
C GLY A 430 13.10 -19.32 -19.72
N THR A 431 12.26 -19.21 -18.73
CA THR A 431 11.01 -19.98 -18.62
C THR A 431 9.86 -19.05 -18.22
N LEU A 432 8.78 -19.12 -18.98
CA LEU A 432 7.51 -18.45 -18.67
C LEU A 432 6.47 -19.52 -18.30
N LEU A 433 5.90 -19.41 -17.11
CA LEU A 433 4.74 -20.19 -16.69
C LEU A 433 3.51 -19.28 -16.63
N ALA A 434 2.36 -19.78 -17.06
CA ALA A 434 1.10 -19.09 -16.92
C ALA A 434 0.13 -19.89 -16.04
N LEU A 435 -0.55 -19.18 -15.17
CA LEU A 435 -1.64 -19.67 -14.34
C LEU A 435 -2.90 -18.80 -14.58
N PRO A 436 -4.10 -19.34 -14.36
CA PRO A 436 -5.30 -18.52 -14.38
C PRO A 436 -5.24 -17.44 -13.28
N ALA A 437 -5.97 -16.35 -13.46
CA ALA A 437 -6.17 -15.34 -12.42
C ALA A 437 -6.72 -16.01 -11.15
N LEU A 438 -6.24 -15.56 -9.99
CA LEU A 438 -6.71 -16.10 -8.71
C LEU A 438 -8.12 -15.57 -8.41
N ALA A 439 -9.03 -16.48 -8.11
CA ALA A 439 -10.37 -16.14 -7.67
C ALA A 439 -10.34 -15.39 -6.33
N ALA A 440 -11.32 -14.51 -6.12
CA ALA A 440 -11.47 -13.85 -4.84
C ALA A 440 -11.76 -14.89 -3.73
N PRO A 441 -10.99 -14.89 -2.64
CA PRO A 441 -11.29 -15.74 -1.49
C PRO A 441 -12.55 -15.24 -0.78
N ARG A 442 -13.11 -16.06 0.09
CA ARG A 442 -14.15 -15.59 0.99
C ARG A 442 -13.59 -14.53 1.94
N PRO A 443 -14.34 -13.47 2.23
CA PRO A 443 -13.89 -12.42 3.15
C PRO A 443 -13.38 -12.99 4.48
N GLY A 444 -12.18 -12.58 4.89
CA GLY A 444 -11.55 -13.01 6.15
C GLY A 444 -11.05 -14.46 6.21
N ALA A 445 -11.31 -15.28 5.18
CA ALA A 445 -10.85 -16.66 5.14
C ALA A 445 -9.37 -16.75 4.66
N LEU A 446 -8.64 -17.71 5.19
CA LEU A 446 -7.33 -18.08 4.65
C LEU A 446 -7.52 -18.91 3.37
N LEU A 447 -6.54 -18.85 2.47
CA LEU A 447 -6.54 -19.65 1.24
C LEU A 447 -6.42 -21.13 1.59
N GLU A 448 -7.25 -21.96 0.96
CA GLU A 448 -7.24 -23.41 1.16
C GLU A 448 -6.08 -24.06 0.41
N PRO A 449 -5.51 -25.18 0.90
CA PRO A 449 -4.41 -25.88 0.23
C PRO A 449 -4.70 -26.23 -1.23
N ALA A 450 -5.93 -26.60 -1.57
CA ALA A 450 -6.33 -26.92 -2.94
C ALA A 450 -6.23 -25.71 -3.89
N GLN A 451 -6.46 -24.49 -3.40
CA GLN A 451 -6.31 -23.25 -4.17
C GLN A 451 -4.83 -22.91 -4.41
N LEU A 452 -3.94 -23.33 -3.51
CA LEU A 452 -2.51 -23.08 -3.55
C LEU A 452 -1.72 -24.12 -4.37
N GLU A 453 -2.28 -25.29 -4.61
CA GLU A 453 -1.57 -26.40 -5.25
C GLU A 453 -1.02 -26.08 -6.66
N PRO A 454 -1.78 -25.43 -7.58
CA PRO A 454 -1.23 -25.06 -8.89
C PRO A 454 -0.04 -24.10 -8.78
N LEU A 455 -0.13 -23.14 -7.85
CA LEU A 455 0.95 -22.21 -7.58
C LEU A 455 2.18 -22.90 -6.97
N ALA A 456 1.98 -23.79 -6.01
CA ALA A 456 3.06 -24.55 -5.38
C ALA A 456 3.83 -25.40 -6.40
N ARG A 457 3.12 -26.04 -7.34
CA ARG A 457 3.72 -26.79 -8.46
C ARG A 457 4.53 -25.86 -9.38
N ALA A 458 3.97 -24.72 -9.79
CA ALA A 458 4.67 -23.76 -10.63
C ALA A 458 5.96 -23.26 -9.97
N LEU A 459 5.89 -22.92 -8.69
CA LEU A 459 7.06 -22.48 -7.91
C LEU A 459 8.12 -23.57 -7.77
N SER A 460 7.74 -24.83 -7.62
CA SER A 460 8.69 -25.94 -7.55
C SER A 460 9.49 -26.12 -8.85
N ILE A 461 8.88 -25.78 -10.00
CA ILE A 461 9.54 -25.80 -11.31
C ILE A 461 10.49 -24.58 -11.44
N LEU A 462 10.02 -23.38 -11.06
CA LEU A 462 10.77 -22.14 -11.28
C LEU A 462 11.89 -21.93 -10.27
N LEU A 463 11.67 -22.23 -8.99
CA LEU A 463 12.66 -22.03 -7.93
C LEU A 463 13.61 -23.22 -7.78
N GLY A 464 13.18 -24.43 -8.19
CA GLY A 464 13.97 -25.64 -8.06
C GLY A 464 14.11 -26.14 -6.62
N LYS A 465 14.76 -27.31 -6.45
CA LYS A 465 14.99 -27.90 -5.14
C LYS A 465 16.06 -27.13 -4.35
N GLY A 466 15.80 -26.88 -3.07
CA GLY A 466 16.77 -26.26 -2.14
C GLY A 466 16.90 -24.74 -2.24
N ARG A 467 16.10 -24.06 -3.06
CA ARG A 467 16.11 -22.60 -3.19
C ARG A 467 15.04 -21.88 -2.37
N ARG A 468 14.28 -22.60 -1.53
CA ARG A 468 13.29 -21.97 -0.66
C ARG A 468 13.98 -21.24 0.47
N ALA A 469 13.69 -19.95 0.62
CA ALA A 469 14.24 -19.12 1.69
C ALA A 469 13.65 -19.49 3.05
N ALA A 470 12.36 -19.79 3.10
CA ALA A 470 11.66 -20.28 4.29
C ALA A 470 10.61 -21.33 3.95
N SER A 471 10.38 -22.24 4.90
CA SER A 471 9.20 -23.10 4.94
C SER A 471 8.83 -23.42 6.38
N VAL A 472 7.57 -23.80 6.59
CA VAL A 472 7.04 -24.08 7.92
C VAL A 472 6.36 -25.46 7.90
N ALA A 473 6.62 -26.25 8.92
CA ALA A 473 5.89 -27.48 9.20
C ALA A 473 5.15 -27.35 10.54
N GLY A 474 3.88 -27.72 10.55
CA GLY A 474 3.00 -27.63 11.71
C GLY A 474 1.56 -27.38 11.30
N ARG A 475 0.65 -27.39 12.28
CA ARG A 475 -0.79 -27.21 12.04
C ARG A 475 -1.22 -25.74 12.11
N THR A 476 -0.43 -24.88 12.75
CA THR A 476 -0.77 -23.45 12.89
C THR A 476 -0.31 -22.70 11.64
N PRO A 477 -1.21 -22.01 10.94
CA PRO A 477 -0.82 -21.19 9.79
C PRO A 477 0.01 -19.99 10.27
N LEU A 478 1.19 -19.83 9.66
CA LEU A 478 2.09 -18.71 9.92
C LEU A 478 2.31 -17.86 8.68
N PHE A 479 2.40 -16.56 8.88
CA PHE A 479 3.06 -15.67 7.94
C PHE A 479 4.54 -15.53 8.34
N VAL A 480 5.42 -15.59 7.35
CA VAL A 480 6.88 -15.45 7.54
C VAL A 480 7.40 -14.39 6.58
N ALA A 481 8.06 -13.37 7.10
CA ALA A 481 8.79 -12.39 6.29
C ALA A 481 10.25 -12.35 6.72
N LEU A 482 11.16 -12.41 5.74
CA LEU A 482 12.59 -12.43 5.98
C LEU A 482 13.22 -11.10 5.53
N TYR A 483 14.06 -10.55 6.41
CA TYR A 483 14.84 -9.34 6.13
C TYR A 483 16.31 -9.57 6.44
N ARG A 484 17.17 -9.03 5.60
CA ARG A 484 18.62 -9.06 5.79
C ARG A 484 19.14 -7.66 6.11
N ASN A 485 19.96 -7.57 7.13
CA ASN A 485 20.71 -6.39 7.50
C ASN A 485 22.16 -6.82 7.75
N ASP A 486 23.06 -6.48 6.84
CA ASP A 486 24.45 -6.94 6.84
C ASP A 486 24.57 -8.46 7.04
N GLU A 487 25.18 -8.89 8.14
CA GLU A 487 25.36 -10.31 8.48
C GLU A 487 24.17 -10.94 9.21
N ARG A 488 23.15 -10.16 9.52
CA ARG A 488 22.01 -10.58 10.32
C ARG A 488 20.78 -10.85 9.44
N LEU A 489 20.09 -11.94 9.75
CA LEU A 489 18.79 -12.29 9.18
C LEU A 489 17.72 -12.23 10.25
N ASP A 490 16.69 -11.43 10.03
CA ASP A 490 15.50 -11.38 10.87
C ASP A 490 14.33 -12.08 10.18
N ALA A 491 13.76 -13.08 10.85
CA ALA A 491 12.52 -13.73 10.44
C ALA A 491 11.36 -13.21 11.30
N HIS A 492 10.49 -12.42 10.71
CA HIS A 492 9.27 -11.95 11.33
C HIS A 492 8.18 -13.00 11.18
N LEU A 493 7.58 -13.42 12.27
CA LEU A 493 6.63 -14.51 12.37
C LEU A 493 5.30 -13.98 12.89
N VAL A 494 4.20 -14.30 12.17
CA VAL A 494 2.85 -13.91 12.61
C VAL A 494 1.96 -15.15 12.65
N SER A 495 1.38 -15.43 13.82
CA SER A 495 0.34 -16.46 13.92
C SER A 495 -0.95 -15.95 13.28
N LEU A 496 -1.43 -16.64 12.24
CA LEU A 496 -2.65 -16.27 11.53
C LEU A 496 -3.92 -16.87 12.16
N GLY A 497 -3.76 -17.83 13.05
CA GLY A 497 -4.85 -18.45 13.80
C GLY A 497 -5.20 -17.70 15.09
N PRO A 498 -6.38 -17.99 15.68
CA PRO A 498 -6.81 -17.39 16.95
C PRO A 498 -6.03 -17.94 18.16
N ALA A 499 -5.47 -19.12 18.04
CA ALA A 499 -4.69 -19.78 19.09
C ALA A 499 -3.19 -19.48 18.97
N ALA A 500 -2.47 -19.66 20.06
CA ALA A 500 -1.01 -19.58 20.04
C ALA A 500 -0.41 -20.60 19.06
N ALA A 501 0.61 -20.21 18.34
CA ALA A 501 1.39 -21.10 17.51
C ALA A 501 2.20 -22.05 18.40
N GLN A 502 1.98 -23.35 18.25
CA GLN A 502 2.65 -24.41 19.01
C GLN A 502 3.06 -25.56 18.11
N GLY A 503 4.18 -26.20 18.42
CA GLY A 503 4.68 -27.35 17.68
C GLY A 503 5.00 -27.05 16.21
N VAL A 504 5.43 -25.82 15.95
CA VAL A 504 5.75 -25.35 14.61
C VAL A 504 7.26 -25.41 14.40
N THR A 505 7.69 -26.05 13.31
CA THR A 505 9.09 -26.08 12.90
C THR A 505 9.30 -25.12 11.74
N LEU A 506 10.22 -24.16 11.92
CA LEU A 506 10.68 -23.27 10.87
C LEU A 506 11.94 -23.83 10.22
N PHE A 507 11.96 -23.86 8.90
CA PHE A 507 13.12 -24.19 8.07
C PHE A 507 13.55 -22.96 7.31
N LEU A 508 14.84 -22.66 7.33
CA LEU A 508 15.45 -21.55 6.60
C LEU A 508 16.53 -22.08 5.67
N GLY A 509 16.49 -21.68 4.40
CA GLY A 509 17.46 -22.11 3.40
C GLY A 509 18.89 -21.69 3.74
N LEU A 510 19.87 -22.58 3.56
CA LEU A 510 21.28 -22.29 3.84
C LEU A 510 21.82 -21.10 3.03
N HIS A 511 21.31 -20.87 1.84
CA HIS A 511 21.68 -19.73 1.01
C HIS A 511 21.23 -18.38 1.58
N VAL A 512 20.28 -18.40 2.52
CA VAL A 512 19.75 -17.20 3.21
C VAL A 512 20.31 -17.10 4.62
N ALA A 513 20.24 -18.18 5.39
CA ALA A 513 20.59 -18.18 6.80
C ALA A 513 22.05 -18.58 7.09
N GLY A 514 22.77 -19.10 6.09
CA GLY A 514 24.13 -19.63 6.29
C GLY A 514 24.14 -20.86 7.21
N THR A 515 25.26 -21.08 7.89
CA THR A 515 25.47 -22.23 8.79
C THR A 515 25.34 -21.86 10.28
N VAL A 516 24.66 -20.79 10.58
CA VAL A 516 24.49 -20.28 11.94
C VAL A 516 23.71 -21.28 12.80
N ARG A 517 24.21 -21.58 13.99
CA ARG A 517 23.62 -22.57 14.90
C ARG A 517 22.85 -21.97 16.08
N ARG A 518 22.90 -20.67 16.25
CA ARG A 518 22.22 -19.98 17.36
C ARG A 518 21.39 -18.84 16.81
N ALA A 519 20.23 -18.67 17.42
CA ALA A 519 19.32 -17.58 17.11
C ALA A 519 18.68 -17.07 18.40
N ARG A 520 18.16 -15.85 18.35
CA ARG A 520 17.40 -15.24 19.44
C ARG A 520 15.93 -15.14 19.02
N PHE A 521 15.04 -15.69 19.81
CA PHE A 521 13.60 -15.62 19.60
C PHE A 521 12.99 -14.61 20.57
N GLN A 522 12.25 -13.66 20.05
CA GLN A 522 11.54 -12.65 20.82
C GLN A 522 10.08 -12.59 20.37
N SER A 523 9.15 -12.59 21.31
CA SER A 523 7.72 -12.53 21.00
C SER A 523 7.02 -11.35 21.68
N ALA A 524 5.92 -10.90 21.10
CA ALA A 524 5.12 -9.80 21.61
C ALA A 524 4.56 -10.03 23.03
N ASN A 525 4.46 -11.29 23.47
CA ASN A 525 4.08 -11.65 24.83
C ASN A 525 5.26 -11.73 25.82
N GLY A 526 6.40 -11.14 25.48
CA GLY A 526 7.54 -10.94 26.39
C GLY A 526 8.52 -12.10 26.49
N ARG A 527 8.41 -13.16 25.66
CA ARG A 527 9.44 -14.21 25.61
C ARG A 527 10.70 -13.70 24.92
N ASP A 528 11.84 -14.02 25.50
CA ASP A 528 13.16 -13.73 24.95
C ASP A 528 14.06 -14.93 25.24
N GLU A 529 14.30 -15.77 24.21
CA GLU A 529 14.96 -17.06 24.38
C GLU A 529 16.06 -17.24 23.33
N LYS A 530 17.20 -17.81 23.73
CA LYS A 530 18.21 -18.32 22.81
C LYS A 530 17.80 -19.71 22.35
N ILE A 531 17.72 -19.91 21.04
CA ILE A 531 17.35 -21.20 20.47
C ILE A 531 18.45 -21.76 19.57
N VAL A 532 18.45 -23.08 19.44
CA VAL A 532 19.42 -23.80 18.61
C VAL A 532 18.81 -24.05 17.24
N MET A 533 19.59 -23.78 16.20
CA MET A 533 19.27 -24.11 14.81
C MET A 533 19.98 -25.42 14.44
N ASN A 534 19.24 -26.39 13.95
CA ASN A 534 19.75 -27.70 13.59
C ASN A 534 19.88 -27.83 12.07
N PRO A 535 20.97 -28.39 11.53
CA PRO A 535 21.09 -28.71 10.10
C PRO A 535 19.97 -29.65 9.64
N SER A 536 19.38 -29.37 8.49
CA SER A 536 18.32 -30.16 7.86
C SER A 536 18.42 -30.13 6.33
N GLY A 537 19.30 -30.92 5.77
CA GLY A 537 19.56 -30.99 4.33
C GLY A 537 20.09 -29.65 3.79
N TYR A 538 19.32 -28.99 2.92
CA TYR A 538 19.64 -27.65 2.35
C TYR A 538 19.18 -26.48 3.22
N SER A 539 18.76 -26.74 4.45
CA SER A 539 18.23 -25.75 5.38
C SER A 539 18.81 -25.92 6.78
N ILE A 540 18.57 -24.92 7.62
CA ILE A 540 18.63 -25.04 9.08
C ILE A 540 17.21 -24.97 9.61
N SER A 541 16.94 -25.66 10.72
CA SER A 541 15.60 -25.74 11.28
C SER A 541 15.60 -25.57 12.80
N THR A 542 14.47 -25.12 13.32
CA THR A 542 14.19 -25.07 14.74
C THR A 542 12.71 -25.24 15.03
N VAL A 543 12.40 -25.86 16.18
CA VAL A 543 11.04 -25.83 16.72
C VAL A 543 10.87 -24.48 17.42
N LEU A 544 9.88 -23.72 16.98
CA LEU A 544 9.59 -22.40 17.54
C LEU A 544 8.98 -22.55 18.96
N PRO A 545 9.39 -21.72 19.93
CA PRO A 545 8.66 -21.58 21.19
C PRO A 545 7.21 -21.16 20.93
N ALA A 546 6.29 -21.53 21.80
CA ALA A 546 4.90 -21.13 21.65
C ALA A 546 4.75 -19.61 21.75
N PHE A 547 4.07 -18.98 20.79
CA PHE A 547 3.80 -17.55 20.77
C PHE A 547 2.42 -17.25 20.20
N GLN A 548 1.91 -16.06 20.52
CA GLN A 548 0.66 -15.56 19.98
C GLN A 548 0.89 -14.21 19.28
N GLY A 549 0.20 -14.01 18.17
CA GLY A 549 0.30 -12.80 17.39
C GLY A 549 1.63 -12.70 16.64
N TYR A 550 2.64 -12.05 17.21
CA TYR A 550 3.87 -11.68 16.52
C TYR A 550 5.13 -12.11 17.28
N ALA A 551 6.15 -12.53 16.54
CA ALA A 551 7.49 -12.82 17.07
C ALA A 551 8.57 -12.52 16.03
N VAL A 552 9.80 -12.36 16.48
CA VAL A 552 10.99 -12.20 15.62
C VAL A 552 12.02 -13.25 16.01
N LEU A 553 12.58 -13.92 15.02
CA LEU A 553 13.73 -14.79 15.13
C LEU A 553 14.92 -14.11 14.49
N THR A 554 15.90 -13.73 15.28
CA THR A 554 17.14 -13.08 14.82
C THR A 554 18.26 -14.11 14.71
N ILE A 555 18.92 -14.19 13.57
CA ILE A 555 19.99 -15.14 13.25
C ILE A 555 21.24 -14.35 12.88
N GLY A 556 22.42 -14.78 13.39
CA GLY A 556 23.69 -14.08 13.14
C GLY A 556 23.99 -12.95 14.12
N ALA A 557 23.31 -12.92 15.28
CA ALA A 557 23.57 -11.95 16.35
C ALA A 557 24.55 -12.50 17.39
#